data_788963ca711b845c2e1b64e52a31ad68
#
_entry.id   788963ca711b845c2e1b64e52a31ad68
#
_cell.length_a   1.000
_cell.length_b   1.000
_cell.length_c   1.000
_cell.angle_alpha   90.00
_cell.angle_beta   90.00
_cell.angle_gamma   90.00
#
_symmetry.space_group_name_H-M   'P 1'
#
loop_
_entity.id
_entity.type
_entity.pdbx_description
1 polymer ?
#
loop_
_entity_poly.entity_id
_entity_poly.type
_entity_poly.pdbx_seq_one_letter_code
_entity_poly.pdbx_strand_id
1 'polypeptide(L)'
;EEILTPRSVIYAFEDIETVGNVMDSNDDIIFSRIPVFHENIDNIIGMVYKDTVLETMADDYFEKTMADIVEPVESVHESESVESVLNKLIKNRSHMFIVKDEFGGTTGIVTLEDCIETLLGVEIMDESDEVADMRKLAKDQQRQKKRSQESESL
;
A
#
# COMPACT_ATOMS: atom_id res chain seq x y z
N GLU A 1 -10.24 12.23 -3.40
CA GLU A 1 -11.30 11.22 -3.25
C GLU A 1 -11.10 10.01 -4.15
N GLU A 2 -10.71 10.21 -5.40
CA GLU A 2 -10.51 9.12 -6.37
C GLU A 2 -9.21 8.35 -6.18
N ILE A 3 -8.25 8.89 -5.43
CA ILE A 3 -6.93 8.29 -5.26
C ILE A 3 -6.86 7.27 -4.13
N LEU A 4 -7.83 7.28 -3.23
CA LEU A 4 -7.80 6.37 -2.10
C LEU A 4 -8.39 5.00 -2.46
N THR A 5 -7.86 3.97 -1.81
CA THR A 5 -8.48 2.65 -1.81
C THR A 5 -9.60 2.68 -0.77
N PRO A 6 -10.88 2.55 -1.19
CA PRO A 6 -12.00 2.69 -0.26
C PRO A 6 -12.05 1.55 0.77
N ARG A 7 -12.60 1.85 1.93
CA ARG A 7 -12.65 0.91 3.06
C ARG A 7 -13.24 -0.45 2.72
N SER A 8 -14.18 -0.49 1.80
CA SER A 8 -14.86 -1.73 1.41
C SER A 8 -13.97 -2.74 0.69
N VAL A 9 -12.82 -2.29 0.17
CA VAL A 9 -11.88 -3.14 -0.57
C VAL A 9 -10.48 -3.13 0.03
N ILE A 10 -10.31 -2.62 1.25
CA ILE A 10 -9.01 -2.65 1.93
C ILE A 10 -8.65 -4.09 2.27
N TYR A 11 -7.46 -4.51 1.84
CA TYR A 11 -6.85 -5.75 2.28
C TYR A 11 -6.18 -5.48 3.63
N ALA A 12 -6.70 -6.06 4.70
CA ALA A 12 -6.24 -5.81 6.07
C ALA A 12 -6.30 -7.09 6.90
N PHE A 13 -5.53 -7.11 7.98
CA PHE A 13 -5.52 -8.22 8.93
C PHE A 13 -6.09 -7.76 10.26
N GLU A 14 -6.77 -8.66 10.96
CA GLU A 14 -7.19 -8.41 12.33
C GLU A 14 -6.01 -8.67 13.28
N ASP A 15 -5.93 -7.90 14.35
CA ASP A 15 -4.80 -7.92 15.30
C ASP A 15 -4.59 -9.27 15.99
N ILE A 16 -5.67 -10.02 16.18
CA ILE A 16 -5.62 -11.35 16.83
C ILE A 16 -5.20 -12.47 15.88
N GLU A 17 -5.16 -12.23 14.58
CA GLU A 17 -4.72 -13.24 13.61
C GLU A 17 -3.25 -13.57 13.83
N THR A 18 -2.92 -14.87 13.81
CA THR A 18 -1.54 -15.33 13.94
C THR A 18 -0.85 -15.34 12.59
N VAL A 19 0.46 -15.30 12.61
CA VAL A 19 1.29 -15.43 11.42
C VAL A 19 0.95 -16.71 10.66
N GLY A 20 0.79 -17.82 11.39
CA GLY A 20 0.42 -19.11 10.79
C GLY A 20 -0.93 -19.04 10.07
N ASN A 21 -1.96 -18.45 10.72
CA ASN A 21 -3.29 -18.31 10.14
C ASN A 21 -3.29 -17.41 8.89
N VAL A 22 -2.54 -16.32 8.93
CA VAL A 22 -2.42 -15.39 7.80
C VAL A 22 -1.79 -16.10 6.60
N MET A 23 -0.73 -16.86 6.82
CA MET A 23 -0.04 -17.57 5.75
C MET A 23 -0.87 -18.74 5.21
N ASP A 24 -1.60 -19.44 6.05
CA ASP A 24 -2.49 -20.54 5.63
C ASP A 24 -3.69 -20.04 4.82
N SER A 25 -4.21 -18.87 5.18
CA SER A 25 -5.39 -18.28 4.54
C SER A 25 -5.08 -17.53 3.25
N ASN A 26 -3.83 -17.17 3.05
CA ASN A 26 -3.37 -16.35 1.91
C ASN A 26 -2.22 -17.04 1.21
N ASP A 27 -2.48 -17.60 0.03
CA ASP A 27 -1.44 -18.26 -0.77
C ASP A 27 -0.32 -17.30 -1.15
N ASP A 28 -0.66 -16.01 -1.32
CA ASP A 28 0.31 -14.97 -1.62
C ASP A 28 -0.17 -13.63 -1.06
N ILE A 29 0.72 -12.96 -0.34
CA ILE A 29 0.47 -11.60 0.14
C ILE A 29 0.98 -10.65 -0.93
N ILE A 30 0.06 -10.02 -1.66
CA ILE A 30 0.38 -9.18 -2.81
C ILE A 30 0.80 -7.74 -2.45
N PHE A 31 0.50 -7.29 -1.23
CA PHE A 31 0.83 -5.94 -0.79
C PHE A 31 2.03 -5.95 0.14
N SER A 32 2.89 -4.93 0.01
CA SER A 32 4.08 -4.79 0.86
C SER A 32 3.76 -4.32 2.26
N ARG A 33 2.67 -3.59 2.43
CA ARG A 33 2.21 -3.01 3.70
C ARG A 33 0.74 -3.30 3.85
N ILE A 34 0.36 -3.87 4.99
CA ILE A 34 -1.01 -4.29 5.23
C ILE A 34 -1.51 -3.65 6.53
N PRO A 35 -2.60 -2.88 6.51
CA PRO A 35 -3.20 -2.35 7.74
C PRO A 35 -3.63 -3.45 8.70
N VAL A 36 -3.53 -3.18 9.97
CA VAL A 36 -3.97 -4.06 11.04
C VAL A 36 -5.06 -3.35 11.84
N PHE A 37 -6.18 -4.01 12.05
CA PHE A 37 -7.31 -3.44 12.76
C PHE A 37 -7.66 -4.28 14.00
N HIS A 38 -8.33 -3.62 14.96
CA HIS A 38 -8.90 -4.28 16.15
C HIS A 38 -10.41 -4.28 16.02
N GLU A 39 -11.02 -5.47 15.97
CA GLU A 39 -12.45 -5.72 15.85
C GLU A 39 -13.09 -5.27 14.54
N ASN A 40 -12.87 -4.04 14.10
CA ASN A 40 -13.41 -3.54 12.82
C ASN A 40 -12.44 -2.54 12.16
N ILE A 41 -12.70 -2.28 10.89
CA ILE A 41 -11.81 -1.46 10.05
C ILE A 41 -11.72 0.00 10.47
N ASP A 42 -12.68 0.50 11.26
CA ASP A 42 -12.60 1.86 11.79
C ASP A 42 -11.53 2.01 12.87
N ASN A 43 -11.07 0.90 13.43
CA ASN A 43 -10.05 0.89 14.47
C ASN A 43 -8.74 0.29 13.95
N ILE A 44 -8.06 1.03 13.07
CA ILE A 44 -6.73 0.66 12.59
C ILE A 44 -5.71 0.96 13.67
N ILE A 45 -4.97 -0.06 14.10
CA ILE A 45 -3.96 0.09 15.17
C ILE A 45 -2.55 0.28 14.62
N GLY A 46 -2.34 0.00 13.34
CA GLY A 46 -1.03 0.12 12.71
C GLY A 46 -1.00 -0.63 11.39
N MET A 47 0.19 -1.02 10.97
CA MET A 47 0.38 -1.83 9.76
C MET A 47 1.45 -2.88 10.00
N VAL A 48 1.46 -3.92 9.18
CA VAL A 48 2.54 -4.91 9.16
C VAL A 48 3.18 -4.90 7.77
N TYR A 49 4.49 -5.14 7.74
CA TYR A 49 5.19 -5.34 6.48
C TYR A 49 5.10 -6.80 6.08
N LYS A 50 4.86 -7.04 4.79
CA LYS A 50 4.90 -8.40 4.22
C LYS A 50 6.20 -9.11 4.58
N ASP A 51 7.33 -8.41 4.46
CA ASP A 51 8.64 -8.98 4.77
C ASP A 51 8.74 -9.44 6.21
N THR A 52 8.19 -8.66 7.15
CA THR A 52 8.16 -9.03 8.57
C THR A 52 7.34 -10.29 8.80
N VAL A 53 6.18 -10.40 8.14
CA VAL A 53 5.34 -11.61 8.24
C VAL A 53 6.10 -12.83 7.74
N LEU A 54 6.76 -12.71 6.59
CA LEU A 54 7.53 -13.81 5.99
C LEU A 54 8.74 -14.20 6.84
N GLU A 55 9.46 -13.23 7.40
CA GLU A 55 10.59 -13.48 8.31
C GLU A 55 10.14 -14.18 9.59
N THR A 56 9.03 -13.74 10.15
CA THR A 56 8.47 -14.34 11.37
C THR A 56 8.06 -15.79 11.11
N MET A 57 7.47 -16.05 9.93
CA MET A 57 7.12 -17.39 9.50
C MET A 57 8.37 -18.26 9.31
N ALA A 58 9.42 -17.71 8.68
CA ALA A 58 10.68 -18.41 8.45
C ALA A 58 11.40 -18.77 9.76
N ASP A 59 11.21 -17.97 10.80
CA ASP A 59 11.78 -18.20 12.12
C ASP A 59 10.90 -19.12 12.98
N ASP A 60 9.86 -19.72 12.40
CA ASP A 60 8.94 -20.66 13.05
C ASP A 60 8.10 -20.05 14.19
N TYR A 61 7.91 -18.73 14.21
CA TYR A 61 7.06 -18.05 15.17
C TYR A 61 5.60 -17.98 14.68
N PHE A 62 5.00 -19.12 14.43
CA PHE A 62 3.65 -19.25 13.85
C PHE A 62 2.54 -18.68 14.71
N GLU A 63 2.74 -18.64 16.03
CA GLU A 63 1.74 -18.18 17.00
C GLU A 63 1.78 -16.68 17.28
N LYS A 64 2.78 -15.97 16.78
CA LYS A 64 2.80 -14.51 16.91
C LYS A 64 1.63 -13.91 16.17
N THR A 65 0.97 -12.94 16.80
CA THR A 65 -0.18 -12.26 16.22
C THR A 65 0.26 -11.04 15.43
N MET A 66 -0.65 -10.51 14.63
CA MET A 66 -0.39 -9.26 13.91
C MET A 66 -0.13 -8.12 14.90
N ALA A 67 -0.78 -8.12 16.07
CA ALA A 67 -0.50 -7.13 17.11
C ALA A 67 0.95 -7.20 17.62
N ASP A 68 1.57 -8.37 17.60
CA ASP A 68 2.96 -8.55 18.07
C ASP A 68 3.99 -7.95 17.12
N ILE A 69 3.67 -7.84 15.84
CA ILE A 69 4.59 -7.37 14.79
C ILE A 69 4.14 -6.08 14.12
N VAL A 70 3.09 -5.44 14.66
CA VAL A 70 2.53 -4.21 14.09
C VAL A 70 3.51 -3.05 14.24
N GLU A 71 3.55 -2.21 13.20
CA GLU A 71 4.32 -0.97 13.16
C GLU A 71 3.35 0.22 13.12
N PRO A 72 3.76 1.40 13.60
CA PRO A 72 2.89 2.58 13.54
C PRO A 72 2.52 2.96 12.10
N VAL A 73 1.30 3.44 11.92
CA VAL A 73 0.86 4.05 10.67
C VAL A 73 0.18 5.37 11.00
N GLU A 74 0.43 6.38 10.18
CA GLU A 74 -0.17 7.69 10.35
C GLU A 74 -1.49 7.79 9.60
N SER A 75 -2.31 8.75 9.99
CA SER A 75 -3.58 9.03 9.32
C SER A 75 -3.65 10.47 8.85
N VAL A 76 -4.46 10.69 7.82
CA VAL A 76 -4.79 12.02 7.31
C VAL A 76 -6.31 12.13 7.21
N HIS A 77 -6.80 13.37 7.20
CA HIS A 77 -8.23 13.63 7.04
C HIS A 77 -8.62 13.53 5.56
N GLU A 78 -9.80 13.01 5.29
CA GLU A 78 -10.30 12.84 3.91
C GLU A 78 -10.44 14.15 3.13
N SER A 79 -10.53 15.29 3.83
CA SER A 79 -10.63 16.62 3.21
C SER A 79 -9.28 17.18 2.75
N GLU A 80 -8.16 16.56 3.11
CA GLU A 80 -6.86 17.05 2.68
C GLU A 80 -6.68 16.86 1.16
N SER A 81 -6.02 17.84 0.53
CA SER A 81 -5.73 17.77 -0.90
C SER A 81 -4.69 16.71 -1.20
N VAL A 82 -4.69 16.22 -2.44
CA VAL A 82 -3.69 15.24 -2.91
C VAL A 82 -2.27 15.78 -2.74
N GLU A 83 -2.06 17.06 -3.06
CA GLU A 83 -0.76 17.71 -2.90
C GLU A 83 -0.29 17.75 -1.45
N SER A 84 -1.21 18.08 -0.53
CA SER A 84 -0.91 18.10 0.90
C SER A 84 -0.54 16.70 1.40
N VAL A 85 -1.30 15.69 1.00
CA VAL A 85 -1.05 14.30 1.38
C VAL A 85 0.29 13.83 0.82
N LEU A 86 0.58 14.12 -0.45
CA LEU A 86 1.85 13.76 -1.08
C LEU A 86 3.03 14.41 -0.34
N ASN A 87 2.94 15.69 -0.03
CA ASN A 87 3.99 16.40 0.70
C ASN A 87 4.25 15.77 2.08
N LYS A 88 3.20 15.36 2.78
CA LYS A 88 3.33 14.68 4.08
C LYS A 88 3.97 13.30 3.94
N LEU A 89 3.59 12.53 2.92
CA LEU A 89 4.18 11.22 2.64
C LEU A 89 5.68 11.35 2.40
N ILE A 90 6.09 12.31 1.58
CA ILE A 90 7.50 12.57 1.26
C ILE A 90 8.25 13.05 2.49
N LYS A 91 7.72 14.03 3.20
CA LYS A 91 8.35 14.62 4.39
C LYS A 91 8.58 13.60 5.49
N ASN A 92 7.59 12.74 5.72
CA ASN A 92 7.63 11.72 6.77
C ASN A 92 8.29 10.43 6.30
N ARG A 93 8.70 10.35 5.03
CA ARG A 93 9.24 9.13 4.40
C ARG A 93 8.30 7.94 4.56
N SER A 94 7.00 8.23 4.48
CA SER A 94 5.94 7.23 4.58
C SER A 94 5.48 6.80 3.19
N HIS A 95 4.95 5.59 3.10
CA HIS A 95 4.43 5.06 1.84
C HIS A 95 2.91 4.92 1.85
N MET A 96 2.30 4.99 3.03
CA MET A 96 0.86 4.77 3.19
C MET A 96 0.34 5.56 4.37
N PHE A 97 -0.84 6.17 4.20
CA PHE A 97 -1.61 6.77 5.29
C PHE A 97 -3.00 6.14 5.34
N ILE A 98 -3.56 6.08 6.52
CA ILE A 98 -4.97 5.77 6.73
C ILE A 98 -5.74 7.08 6.54
N VAL A 99 -6.81 7.05 5.74
CA VAL A 99 -7.66 8.21 5.50
C VAL A 99 -8.87 8.12 6.42
N LYS A 100 -9.12 9.16 7.19
CA LYS A 100 -10.19 9.20 8.17
C LYS A 100 -11.20 10.32 7.89
N ASP A 101 -12.43 10.06 8.25
CA ASP A 101 -13.49 11.06 8.20
C ASP A 101 -13.49 11.95 9.46
N GLU A 102 -14.43 12.90 9.53
CA GLU A 102 -14.54 13.82 10.65
C GLU A 102 -14.91 13.17 11.97
N PHE A 103 -15.44 11.95 11.92
CA PHE A 103 -15.81 11.17 13.12
C PHE A 103 -14.73 10.18 13.55
N GLY A 104 -13.59 10.17 12.86
CA GLY A 104 -12.50 9.25 13.15
C GLY A 104 -12.66 7.88 12.53
N GLY A 105 -13.69 7.66 11.71
CA GLY A 105 -13.87 6.41 10.98
C GLY A 105 -12.93 6.30 9.79
N THR A 106 -12.62 5.09 9.39
CA THR A 106 -11.73 4.84 8.25
C THR A 106 -12.51 4.98 6.95
N THR A 107 -12.12 5.94 6.12
CA THR A 107 -12.63 6.12 4.76
C THR A 107 -11.91 5.21 3.77
N GLY A 108 -10.61 5.04 3.95
CA GLY A 108 -9.78 4.23 3.07
C GLY A 108 -8.31 4.34 3.41
N ILE A 109 -7.47 3.96 2.47
CA ILE A 109 -6.02 4.14 2.54
C ILE A 109 -5.54 4.88 1.30
N VAL A 110 -4.43 5.58 1.43
CA VAL A 110 -3.77 6.26 0.32
C VAL A 110 -2.30 5.92 0.36
N THR A 111 -1.72 5.66 -0.82
CA THR A 111 -0.31 5.31 -0.95
C THR A 111 0.44 6.41 -1.70
N LEU A 112 1.76 6.44 -1.52
CA LEU A 112 2.65 7.36 -2.23
C LEU A 112 2.51 7.18 -3.75
N GLU A 113 2.48 5.93 -4.20
CA GLU A 113 2.34 5.58 -5.61
C GLU A 113 1.03 6.14 -6.20
N ASP A 114 -0.08 5.98 -5.49
CA ASP A 114 -1.39 6.48 -5.92
C ASP A 114 -1.40 8.00 -6.07
N CYS A 115 -0.78 8.71 -5.13
CA CYS A 115 -0.66 10.17 -5.19
C CYS A 115 0.15 10.61 -6.41
N ILE A 116 1.29 9.97 -6.64
CA ILE A 116 2.17 10.29 -7.76
C ILE A 116 1.45 10.01 -9.09
N GLU A 117 0.82 8.85 -9.21
CA GLU A 117 0.07 8.49 -10.42
C GLU A 117 -1.06 9.47 -10.72
N THR A 118 -1.80 9.88 -9.69
CA THR A 118 -2.91 10.82 -9.85
C THR A 118 -2.42 12.18 -10.31
N LEU A 119 -1.37 12.71 -9.70
CA LEU A 119 -0.82 14.01 -10.08
C LEU A 119 -0.19 14.00 -11.47
N LEU A 120 0.58 12.97 -11.78
CA LEU A 120 1.17 12.81 -13.12
C LEU A 120 0.11 12.55 -14.18
N GLY A 121 -0.89 11.75 -13.86
CA GLY A 121 -2.00 11.48 -14.77
C GLY A 121 -2.80 12.72 -15.14
N VAL A 122 -3.07 13.59 -14.16
CA VAL A 122 -3.75 14.85 -14.39
C VAL A 122 -2.91 15.78 -15.28
N GLU A 123 -1.62 15.93 -14.99
CA GLU A 123 -0.72 16.77 -15.78
C GLU A 123 -0.57 16.25 -17.22
N ILE A 124 -0.41 14.96 -17.39
CA ILE A 124 -0.25 14.33 -18.70
C ILE A 124 -1.52 14.48 -19.55
N MET A 125 -2.68 14.28 -18.97
CA MET A 125 -3.96 14.40 -19.67
C MET A 125 -4.26 15.85 -20.08
N ASP A 126 -3.81 16.83 -19.31
CA ASP A 126 -3.98 18.25 -19.65
C ASP A 126 -3.06 18.69 -20.79
N GLU A 127 -1.93 18.02 -20.99
CA GLU A 127 -0.95 18.41 -22.01
C GLU A 127 -1.10 17.65 -23.33
N SER A 128 -1.17 16.33 -23.33
CA SER A 128 -1.47 15.54 -24.53
C SER A 128 -1.51 14.03 -24.28
N ASP A 129 -2.25 13.30 -25.13
CA ASP A 129 -2.29 11.84 -25.14
C ASP A 129 -0.93 11.20 -25.52
N GLU A 130 -0.07 11.94 -26.23
CA GLU A 130 1.26 11.45 -26.63
C GLU A 130 2.17 11.11 -25.45
N VAL A 131 2.08 11.88 -24.36
CA VAL A 131 2.89 11.64 -23.16
C VAL A 131 2.48 10.36 -22.47
N ALA A 132 1.19 10.06 -22.44
CA ALA A 132 0.68 8.80 -21.89
C ALA A 132 1.18 7.59 -22.71
N ASP A 133 1.19 7.71 -24.05
CA ASP A 133 1.69 6.67 -24.94
C ASP A 133 3.20 6.45 -24.77
N MET A 134 3.97 7.51 -24.61
CA MET A 134 5.41 7.42 -24.36
C MET A 134 5.72 6.73 -23.03
N ARG A 135 4.93 6.99 -22.03
CA ARG A 135 5.07 6.37 -20.71
C ARG A 135 4.79 4.87 -20.75
N LYS A 136 3.78 4.46 -21.49
CA LYS A 136 3.45 3.06 -21.75
C LYS A 136 4.57 2.37 -22.51
N LEU A 137 5.10 3.03 -23.54
CA LEU A 137 6.22 2.53 -24.34
C LEU A 137 7.48 2.33 -23.47
N ALA A 138 7.79 3.28 -22.59
CA ALA A 138 8.92 3.18 -21.67
C ALA A 138 8.80 1.98 -20.73
N LYS A 139 7.61 1.71 -20.21
CA LYS A 139 7.36 0.54 -19.37
C LYS A 139 7.56 -0.76 -20.15
N ASP A 140 7.07 -0.82 -21.37
CA ASP A 140 7.23 -1.99 -22.25
C ASP A 140 8.70 -2.22 -22.59
N GLN A 141 9.47 -1.17 -22.85
CA GLN A 141 10.91 -1.25 -23.11
C GLN A 141 11.68 -1.75 -21.89
N GLN A 142 11.34 -1.32 -20.70
CA GLN A 142 11.94 -1.82 -19.47
C GLN A 142 11.66 -3.30 -19.25
N ARG A 143 10.46 -3.76 -19.55
CA ARG A 143 10.10 -5.18 -19.48
C ARG A 143 10.90 -6.00 -20.46
N GLN A 144 11.10 -5.52 -21.68
CA GLN A 144 11.90 -6.20 -22.70
C GLN A 144 13.38 -6.27 -22.30
N LYS A 145 13.96 -5.20 -21.78
CA LYS A 145 15.34 -5.19 -21.27
C LYS A 145 15.52 -6.18 -20.14
N LYS A 146 14.57 -6.26 -19.23
CA LYS A 146 14.61 -7.20 -18.11
C LYS A 146 14.60 -8.65 -18.60
N ARG A 147 13.76 -8.97 -19.59
CA ARG A 147 13.69 -10.29 -20.21
C ARG A 147 15.00 -10.65 -20.92
N SER A 148 15.59 -9.71 -21.64
CA SER A 148 16.87 -9.91 -22.33
C SER A 148 18.00 -10.19 -21.36
N GLN A 149 18.05 -9.48 -20.23
CA GLN A 149 19.05 -9.72 -19.19
C GLN A 149 18.87 -11.08 -18.52
N GLU A 150 17.64 -11.50 -18.28
CA GLU A 150 17.35 -12.82 -17.74
C GLU A 150 17.76 -13.94 -18.70
N SER A 151 17.58 -13.74 -20.01
CA SER A 151 18.01 -14.70 -21.04
C SER A 151 19.52 -14.80 -21.16
N GLU A 152 20.25 -13.68 -21.00
CA GLU A 152 21.72 -13.66 -21.07
C GLU A 152 22.40 -14.26 -19.84
N SER A 153 21.72 -14.27 -18.69
CA SER A 153 22.27 -14.87 -17.46
C SER A 153 22.09 -16.37 -17.37
N LEU A 154 21.48 -16.98 -18.36
CA LEU A 154 21.34 -18.43 -18.51
C LEU A 154 22.39 -18.99 -19.47
#